data_c7c32b5010b184e1fe30a91348533ac6
#
_entry.id   c7c32b5010b184e1fe30a91348533ac6
#
_cell.length_a   1.000
_cell.length_b   1.000
_cell.length_c   1.000
_cell.angle_alpha   90.00
_cell.angle_beta   90.00
_cell.angle_gamma   90.00
#
_symmetry.space_group_name_H-M   'P 1'
#
loop_
_entity.id
_entity.type
_entity.pdbx_description
1 polymer ?
#
loop_
_entity_poly.entity_id
_entity_poly.type
_entity_poly.pdbx_seq_one_letter_code
_entity_poly.pdbx_strand_id
1 'polypeptide(L)'
;MWQAFREDVKAQGVEVVTVGIDTAGPEACRSFIEAADPQHPSLIDEHHRVAELFGVVNIPNAVWIDEDGMIVRPAETSPAPPSVGVERTPNQRAMEDPPARVVEMMTHASQITYDAPTYEAAMRDWIANGADSEFALAPDQVIDRSGTRNEDTARGVAHFELATHFELAGA
;
A
#
# COMPACT_ATOMS: atom_id res chain seq x y z
N MET A 1 -14.02 1.25 3.88
CA MET A 1 -13.15 0.07 3.99
C MET A 1 -12.11 0.28 5.08
N TRP A 2 -10.97 0.94 4.84
CA TRP A 2 -9.99 1.26 5.89
C TRP A 2 -10.54 2.16 7.00
N GLN A 3 -11.44 3.08 6.66
CA GLN A 3 -12.16 3.90 7.64
C GLN A 3 -12.96 3.05 8.65
N ALA A 4 -13.69 2.04 8.17
CA ALA A 4 -14.46 1.15 9.05
C ALA A 4 -13.52 0.33 9.97
N PHE A 5 -12.43 -0.21 9.42
CA PHE A 5 -11.43 -0.92 10.21
C PHE A 5 -10.79 -0.01 11.29
N ARG A 6 -10.43 1.21 10.92
CA ARG A 6 -9.91 2.20 11.87
C ARG A 6 -10.89 2.46 13.02
N GLU A 7 -12.18 2.65 12.72
CA GLU A 7 -13.19 2.88 13.76
C GLU A 7 -13.25 1.72 14.77
N ASP A 8 -13.04 0.49 14.33
CA ASP A 8 -13.03 -0.68 15.20
C ASP A 8 -11.78 -0.72 16.10
N VAL A 9 -10.62 -0.25 15.61
CA VAL A 9 -9.34 -0.46 16.31
C VAL A 9 -8.77 0.80 16.97
N LYS A 10 -9.28 2.00 16.65
CA LYS A 10 -8.75 3.26 17.20
C LYS A 10 -8.74 3.35 18.73
N ALA A 11 -9.72 2.71 19.38
CA ALA A 11 -9.79 2.66 20.85
C ALA A 11 -8.65 1.81 21.47
N GLN A 12 -7.96 1.02 20.65
CA GLN A 12 -6.81 0.20 21.03
C GLN A 12 -5.48 0.93 20.76
N GLY A 13 -5.53 2.23 20.40
CA GLY A 13 -4.34 3.04 20.15
C GLY A 13 -3.75 2.92 18.74
N VAL A 14 -4.45 2.27 17.82
CA VAL A 14 -3.98 2.06 16.45
C VAL A 14 -4.53 3.14 15.51
N GLU A 15 -3.67 3.70 14.69
CA GLU A 15 -4.05 4.62 13.63
C GLU A 15 -3.78 4.00 12.25
N VAL A 16 -4.68 4.25 11.33
CA VAL A 16 -4.53 3.91 9.91
C VAL A 16 -4.06 5.15 9.16
N VAL A 17 -3.00 5.02 8.39
CA VAL A 17 -2.53 6.06 7.47
C VAL A 17 -2.62 5.50 6.05
N THR A 18 -3.31 6.19 5.16
CA THR A 18 -3.34 5.80 3.75
C THR A 18 -2.42 6.70 2.94
N VAL A 19 -1.78 6.12 1.91
CA VAL A 19 -0.89 6.85 1.00
C VAL A 19 -1.33 6.56 -0.43
N GLY A 20 -1.80 7.60 -1.11
CA GLY A 20 -2.05 7.55 -2.55
C GLY A 20 -0.73 7.72 -3.29
N ILE A 21 -0.42 6.79 -4.18
CA ILE A 21 0.81 6.82 -4.98
C ILE A 21 0.41 7.19 -6.40
N ASP A 22 0.64 8.44 -6.80
CA ASP A 22 0.31 8.92 -8.14
C ASP A 22 1.19 10.12 -8.52
N THR A 23 1.85 10.03 -9.67
CA THR A 23 2.74 11.09 -10.19
C THR A 23 2.01 12.39 -10.55
N ALA A 24 0.70 12.35 -10.81
CA ALA A 24 -0.11 13.54 -10.98
C ALA A 24 -0.54 14.17 -9.65
N GLY A 25 -0.13 13.57 -8.52
CA GLY A 25 -0.24 14.14 -7.19
C GLY A 25 -1.68 14.42 -6.73
N PRO A 26 -1.91 15.57 -6.06
CA PRO A 26 -3.21 15.91 -5.50
C PRO A 26 -4.35 15.94 -6.52
N GLU A 27 -4.08 16.33 -7.76
CA GLU A 27 -5.12 16.41 -8.81
C GLU A 27 -5.69 15.04 -9.16
N ALA A 28 -4.86 13.99 -9.19
CA ALA A 28 -5.32 12.63 -9.44
C ALA A 28 -6.05 12.02 -8.23
N CYS A 29 -5.59 12.30 -7.02
CA CYS A 29 -6.08 11.66 -5.80
C CYS A 29 -7.30 12.37 -5.17
N ARG A 30 -7.46 13.70 -5.36
CA ARG A 30 -8.43 14.54 -4.67
C ARG A 30 -9.84 13.99 -4.68
N SER A 31 -10.38 13.69 -5.84
CA SER A 31 -11.78 13.26 -5.97
C SER A 31 -12.06 11.93 -5.25
N PHE A 32 -11.06 11.05 -5.19
CA PHE A 32 -11.19 9.77 -4.48
C PHE A 32 -11.12 9.95 -2.97
N ILE A 33 -10.22 10.82 -2.50
CA ILE A 33 -10.07 11.12 -1.07
C ILE A 33 -11.32 11.85 -0.56
N GLU A 34 -11.78 12.88 -1.26
CA GLU A 34 -12.99 13.63 -0.91
C GLU A 34 -14.24 12.72 -0.90
N ALA A 35 -14.38 11.84 -1.89
CA ALA A 35 -15.50 10.89 -1.92
C ALA A 35 -15.44 9.85 -0.79
N ALA A 36 -14.24 9.50 -0.32
CA ALA A 36 -14.07 8.56 0.79
C ALA A 36 -14.27 9.23 2.16
N ASP A 37 -14.16 10.56 2.23
CA ASP A 37 -14.26 11.37 3.46
C ASP A 37 -13.52 10.74 4.66
N PRO A 38 -12.22 10.41 4.54
CA PRO A 38 -11.51 9.67 5.56
C PRO A 38 -11.30 10.51 6.82
N GLN A 39 -11.50 9.89 7.99
CA GLN A 39 -11.21 10.49 9.29
C GLN A 39 -9.81 10.11 9.80
N HIS A 40 -8.98 9.57 8.93
CA HIS A 40 -7.57 9.22 9.16
C HIS A 40 -6.67 10.02 8.22
N PRO A 41 -5.36 10.13 8.53
CA PRO A 41 -4.41 10.76 7.64
C PRO A 41 -4.40 10.09 6.25
N SER A 42 -4.61 10.88 5.21
CA SER A 42 -4.51 10.46 3.82
C SER A 42 -3.43 11.29 3.14
N LEU A 43 -2.29 10.67 2.91
CA LEU A 43 -1.10 11.27 2.32
C LEU A 43 -1.08 11.02 0.81
N ILE A 44 -0.29 11.80 0.10
CA ILE A 44 -0.06 11.63 -1.33
C ILE A 44 1.45 11.56 -1.56
N ASP A 45 1.88 10.49 -2.21
CA ASP A 45 3.27 10.26 -2.59
C ASP A 45 3.44 10.47 -4.10
N GLU A 46 3.59 11.73 -4.47
CA GLU A 46 3.74 12.18 -5.86
C GLU A 46 5.08 11.73 -6.48
N HIS A 47 6.10 11.60 -5.64
CA HIS A 47 7.45 11.24 -6.06
C HIS A 47 7.83 9.79 -5.77
N HIS A 48 6.86 8.96 -5.38
CA HIS A 48 7.07 7.54 -5.04
C HIS A 48 8.12 7.29 -3.95
N ARG A 49 8.34 8.29 -3.07
CA ARG A 49 9.36 8.21 -2.00
C ARG A 49 8.97 7.20 -0.92
N VAL A 50 7.71 7.20 -0.50
CA VAL A 50 7.20 6.24 0.47
C VAL A 50 7.25 4.83 -0.13
N ALA A 51 6.83 4.69 -1.40
CA ALA A 51 6.89 3.42 -2.10
C ALA A 51 8.32 2.88 -2.16
N GLU A 52 9.30 3.74 -2.43
CA GLU A 52 10.71 3.37 -2.47
C GLU A 52 11.25 2.98 -1.09
N LEU A 53 11.03 3.82 -0.07
CA LEU A 53 11.55 3.62 1.27
C LEU A 53 11.02 2.34 1.94
N PHE A 54 9.77 2.00 1.70
CA PHE A 54 9.14 0.80 2.25
C PHE A 54 9.23 -0.43 1.33
N GLY A 55 9.80 -0.29 0.13
CA GLY A 55 9.93 -1.41 -0.82
C GLY A 55 8.62 -1.83 -1.46
N VAL A 56 7.67 -0.91 -1.62
CA VAL A 56 6.38 -1.18 -2.26
C VAL A 56 6.58 -1.39 -3.76
N VAL A 57 6.25 -2.58 -4.26
CA VAL A 57 6.40 -2.94 -5.68
C VAL A 57 5.06 -3.09 -6.41
N ASN A 58 3.97 -3.19 -5.67
CA ASN A 58 2.60 -3.28 -6.18
C ASN A 58 1.62 -2.66 -5.19
N ILE A 59 0.39 -2.42 -5.60
CA ILE A 59 -0.69 -1.91 -4.74
C ILE A 59 -1.93 -2.80 -4.89
N PRO A 60 -2.74 -2.96 -3.83
CA PRO A 60 -2.61 -2.38 -2.50
C PRO A 60 -1.56 -3.09 -1.63
N ASN A 61 -0.85 -2.31 -0.82
CA ASN A 61 0.17 -2.81 0.10
C ASN A 61 -0.06 -2.22 1.49
N ALA A 62 0.38 -2.92 2.53
CA ALA A 62 0.40 -2.40 3.89
C ALA A 62 1.75 -2.68 4.57
N VAL A 63 2.11 -1.82 5.50
CA VAL A 63 3.26 -1.94 6.40
C VAL A 63 2.74 -1.79 7.82
N TRP A 64 3.17 -2.65 8.74
CA TRP A 64 2.80 -2.51 10.15
C TRP A 64 3.98 -1.94 10.92
N ILE A 65 3.69 -0.90 11.69
CA ILE A 65 4.68 -0.15 12.46
C ILE A 65 4.17 -0.10 13.90
N ASP A 66 5.02 -0.49 14.84
CA ASP A 66 4.70 -0.47 16.26
C ASP A 66 4.80 0.94 16.88
N GLU A 67 4.52 1.04 18.18
CA GLU A 67 4.56 2.28 18.96
C GLU A 67 5.97 2.88 19.11
N ASP A 68 7.01 2.08 18.91
CA ASP A 68 8.41 2.53 18.91
C ASP A 68 8.87 3.01 17.53
N GLY A 69 7.99 2.94 16.53
CA GLY A 69 8.27 3.31 15.13
C GLY A 69 9.03 2.25 14.37
N MET A 70 9.09 1.02 14.88
CA MET A 70 9.75 -0.09 14.21
C MET A 70 8.79 -0.80 13.27
N ILE A 71 9.28 -1.18 12.09
CA ILE A 71 8.53 -2.03 11.18
C ILE A 71 8.50 -3.44 11.75
N VAL A 72 7.30 -3.92 12.07
CA VAL A 72 7.06 -5.30 12.51
C VAL A 72 6.48 -6.19 11.41
N ARG A 73 6.06 -5.56 10.30
CA ARG A 73 5.66 -6.26 9.09
C ARG A 73 6.04 -5.40 7.88
N PRO A 74 6.92 -5.88 6.99
CA PRO A 74 7.33 -5.12 5.81
C PRO A 74 6.19 -5.01 4.80
N ALA A 75 6.40 -4.21 3.74
CA ALA A 75 5.42 -4.04 2.69
C ALA A 75 4.98 -5.38 2.09
N GLU A 76 3.72 -5.70 2.22
CA GLU A 76 3.11 -6.90 1.66
C GLU A 76 1.74 -6.60 1.07
N THR A 77 1.30 -7.41 0.11
CA THR A 77 -0.02 -7.24 -0.50
C THR A 77 -1.10 -7.32 0.58
N SER A 78 -1.84 -6.25 0.72
CA SER A 78 -2.89 -6.13 1.73
C SER A 78 -4.22 -5.84 1.06
N PRO A 79 -5.12 -6.82 1.03
CA PRO A 79 -6.48 -6.54 0.66
C PRO A 79 -7.07 -5.62 1.73
N ALA A 80 -7.73 -4.56 1.29
CA ALA A 80 -8.50 -3.79 2.24
C ALA A 80 -9.59 -4.66 2.86
N PRO A 81 -9.81 -4.58 4.19
CA PRO A 81 -10.84 -5.37 4.87
C PRO A 81 -12.18 -5.24 4.18
N PRO A 82 -12.97 -6.30 4.04
CA PRO A 82 -14.26 -6.23 3.37
C PRO A 82 -15.19 -5.26 4.11
N SER A 83 -15.75 -4.30 3.37
CA SER A 83 -16.80 -3.44 3.91
C SER A 83 -18.11 -4.22 3.93
N VAL A 84 -18.68 -4.41 5.10
CA VAL A 84 -20.02 -5.00 5.22
C VAL A 84 -21.01 -4.04 4.54
N GLY A 85 -21.68 -4.50 3.49
CA GLY A 85 -22.75 -3.77 2.81
C GLY A 85 -22.34 -2.84 1.66
N VAL A 86 -21.07 -2.78 1.27
CA VAL A 86 -20.66 -2.05 0.07
C VAL A 86 -20.55 -3.02 -1.10
N GLU A 87 -21.51 -2.98 -2.01
CA GLU A 87 -21.34 -3.62 -3.32
C GLU A 87 -20.17 -2.94 -4.04
N ARG A 88 -19.15 -3.74 -4.40
CA ARG A 88 -18.11 -3.27 -5.32
C ARG A 88 -18.77 -3.02 -6.66
N THR A 89 -19.02 -1.76 -6.99
CA THR A 89 -19.27 -1.40 -8.39
C THR A 89 -18.02 -1.78 -9.19
N PRO A 90 -18.12 -2.64 -10.19
CA PRO A 90 -17.01 -2.88 -11.10
C PRO A 90 -16.56 -1.52 -11.64
N ASN A 91 -15.26 -1.29 -11.68
CA ASN A 91 -14.69 -0.08 -12.27
C ASN A 91 -15.13 -0.04 -13.74
N GLN A 92 -16.20 0.71 -14.03
CA GLN A 92 -16.94 0.67 -15.30
C GLN A 92 -16.20 1.34 -16.47
N ARG A 93 -14.93 1.69 -16.32
CA ARG A 93 -14.08 2.01 -17.44
C ARG A 93 -13.33 0.77 -17.93
N ALA A 94 -14.08 -0.27 -18.31
CA ALA A 94 -13.52 -1.27 -19.20
C ALA A 94 -13.14 -0.54 -20.50
N MET A 95 -11.86 -0.53 -20.85
CA MET A 95 -11.43 -0.07 -22.17
C MET A 95 -12.13 -0.97 -23.21
N GLU A 96 -12.86 -0.39 -24.16
CA GLU A 96 -13.58 -1.15 -25.19
C GLU A 96 -12.65 -1.98 -26.08
N ASP A 97 -11.37 -1.60 -26.18
CA ASP A 97 -10.33 -2.35 -26.90
C ASP A 97 -8.97 -2.14 -26.20
N PRO A 98 -8.70 -2.90 -25.12
CA PRO A 98 -7.47 -2.73 -24.37
C PRO A 98 -6.25 -3.21 -25.19
N PRO A 99 -5.14 -2.45 -25.20
CA PRO A 99 -3.89 -2.93 -25.82
C PRO A 99 -3.48 -4.31 -25.26
N ALA A 100 -2.85 -5.14 -26.09
CA ALA A 100 -2.45 -6.51 -25.73
C ALA A 100 -1.68 -6.58 -24.39
N ARG A 101 -0.80 -5.59 -24.12
CA ARG A 101 -0.08 -5.46 -22.84
C ARG A 101 -1.02 -5.29 -21.65
N VAL A 102 -2.12 -4.55 -21.81
CA VAL A 102 -3.10 -4.36 -20.75
C VAL A 102 -3.85 -5.65 -20.48
N VAL A 103 -4.22 -6.38 -21.53
CA VAL A 103 -4.87 -7.71 -21.42
C VAL A 103 -3.96 -8.69 -20.68
N GLU A 104 -2.68 -8.74 -21.03
CA GLU A 104 -1.68 -9.58 -20.37
C GLU A 104 -1.54 -9.20 -18.89
N MET A 105 -1.39 -7.92 -18.59
CA MET A 105 -1.32 -7.40 -17.21
C MET A 105 -2.57 -7.77 -16.41
N MET A 106 -3.78 -7.60 -16.98
CA MET A 106 -5.04 -7.96 -16.31
C MET A 106 -5.14 -9.49 -16.10
N THR A 107 -4.64 -10.29 -17.04
CA THR A 107 -4.60 -11.74 -16.90
C THR A 107 -3.70 -12.14 -15.74
N HIS A 108 -2.51 -11.58 -15.63
CA HIS A 108 -1.62 -11.83 -14.49
C HIS A 108 -2.21 -11.31 -13.17
N ALA A 109 -2.80 -10.13 -13.16
CA ALA A 109 -3.45 -9.56 -11.98
C ALA A 109 -4.62 -10.44 -11.48
N SER A 110 -5.37 -11.08 -12.39
CA SER A 110 -6.48 -11.97 -12.03
C SER A 110 -6.02 -13.28 -11.35
N GLN A 111 -4.73 -13.63 -11.48
CA GLN A 111 -4.14 -14.81 -10.84
C GLN A 111 -3.66 -14.50 -9.40
N ILE A 112 -3.60 -13.24 -9.01
CA ILE A 112 -3.24 -12.84 -7.65
C ILE A 112 -4.42 -13.15 -6.74
N THR A 113 -4.24 -14.13 -5.88
CA THR A 113 -5.21 -14.47 -4.83
C THR A 113 -4.69 -13.99 -3.48
N TYR A 114 -5.57 -13.47 -2.67
CA TYR A 114 -5.28 -13.09 -1.29
C TYR A 114 -6.45 -13.47 -0.39
N ASP A 115 -6.10 -13.87 0.82
CA ASP A 115 -7.07 -14.23 1.85
C ASP A 115 -7.29 -13.02 2.78
N ALA A 116 -8.27 -12.19 2.42
CA ALA A 116 -8.57 -10.98 3.20
C ALA A 116 -9.01 -11.29 4.64
N PRO A 117 -9.84 -12.32 4.92
CA PRO A 117 -10.18 -12.68 6.28
C PRO A 117 -8.99 -13.09 7.12
N THR A 118 -8.09 -13.91 6.59
CA THR A 118 -6.87 -14.33 7.30
C THR A 118 -5.94 -13.14 7.57
N TYR A 119 -5.78 -12.24 6.62
CA TYR A 119 -4.98 -11.02 6.79
C TYR A 119 -5.56 -10.10 7.88
N GLU A 120 -6.88 -9.89 7.86
CA GLU A 120 -7.56 -9.09 8.88
C GLU A 120 -7.43 -9.73 10.26
N ALA A 121 -7.57 -11.06 10.37
CA ALA A 121 -7.39 -11.77 11.63
C ALA A 121 -5.97 -11.59 12.18
N ALA A 122 -4.95 -11.66 11.32
CA ALA A 122 -3.56 -11.42 11.71
C ALA A 122 -3.33 -9.98 12.22
N MET A 123 -3.90 -8.97 11.54
CA MET A 123 -3.84 -7.58 12.02
C MET A 123 -4.49 -7.41 13.38
N ARG A 124 -5.67 -8.01 13.58
CA ARG A 124 -6.40 -7.92 14.86
C ARG A 124 -5.66 -8.65 15.98
N ASP A 125 -5.01 -9.77 15.70
CA ASP A 125 -4.16 -10.46 16.65
C ASP A 125 -2.98 -9.58 17.07
N TRP A 126 -2.26 -9.01 16.11
CA TRP A 126 -1.16 -8.09 16.42
C TRP A 126 -1.63 -6.86 17.21
N ILE A 127 -2.75 -6.26 16.87
CA ILE A 127 -3.32 -5.12 17.60
C ILE A 127 -3.64 -5.48 19.05
N ALA A 128 -4.10 -6.71 19.31
CA ALA A 128 -4.46 -7.16 20.64
C ALA A 128 -3.24 -7.58 21.48
N ASN A 129 -2.21 -8.12 20.86
CA ASN A 129 -1.09 -8.78 21.53
C ASN A 129 0.25 -8.02 21.39
N GLY A 130 0.33 -7.01 20.50
CA GLY A 130 1.54 -6.22 20.27
C GLY A 130 2.73 -7.10 19.88
N ALA A 131 3.84 -6.92 20.58
CA ALA A 131 5.06 -7.68 20.35
C ALA A 131 4.94 -9.20 20.66
N ASP A 132 3.92 -9.62 21.41
CA ASP A 132 3.65 -11.02 21.72
C ASP A 132 2.86 -11.74 20.62
N SER A 133 2.41 -11.03 19.61
CA SER A 133 1.73 -11.61 18.46
C SER A 133 2.69 -12.43 17.60
N GLU A 134 2.27 -13.62 17.17
CA GLU A 134 3.03 -14.42 16.20
C GLU A 134 3.19 -13.72 14.82
N PHE A 135 2.40 -12.69 14.54
CA PHE A 135 2.44 -11.92 13.32
C PHE A 135 3.37 -10.72 13.38
N ALA A 136 3.83 -10.31 14.57
CA ALA A 136 4.87 -9.30 14.75
C ALA A 136 6.24 -9.97 14.51
N LEU A 137 6.94 -9.53 13.47
CA LEU A 137 8.24 -10.08 13.10
C LEU A 137 9.37 -9.40 13.87
N ALA A 138 10.38 -10.17 14.26
CA ALA A 138 11.62 -9.62 14.77
C ALA A 138 12.38 -8.86 13.67
N PRO A 139 13.26 -7.90 14.01
CA PRO A 139 13.93 -7.05 13.02
C PRO A 139 14.71 -7.80 11.93
N ASP A 140 15.36 -8.91 12.28
CA ASP A 140 16.06 -9.79 11.34
C ASP A 140 15.08 -10.46 10.37
N GLN A 141 13.93 -10.91 10.85
CA GLN A 141 12.88 -11.48 10.02
C GLN A 141 12.24 -10.45 9.10
N VAL A 142 12.09 -9.18 9.56
CA VAL A 142 11.62 -8.07 8.71
C VAL A 142 12.61 -7.84 7.57
N ILE A 143 13.92 -7.81 7.86
CA ILE A 143 14.97 -7.62 6.85
C ILE A 143 14.93 -8.77 5.84
N ASP A 144 14.89 -10.01 6.29
CA ASP A 144 14.86 -11.20 5.43
C ASP A 144 13.62 -11.20 4.53
N ARG A 145 12.46 -10.81 5.08
CA ARG A 145 11.19 -10.79 4.36
C ARG A 145 11.06 -9.61 3.39
N SER A 146 11.71 -8.49 3.68
CA SER A 146 11.77 -7.34 2.79
C SER A 146 12.52 -7.66 1.49
N GLY A 147 13.39 -8.65 1.51
CA GLY A 147 14.22 -9.04 0.38
C GLY A 147 15.26 -7.99 0.03
N THR A 148 16.12 -8.32 -0.91
CA THR A 148 17.06 -7.36 -1.50
C THR A 148 16.49 -6.82 -2.79
N ARG A 149 16.58 -5.51 -2.98
CA ARG A 149 16.23 -4.91 -4.28
C ARG A 149 17.18 -5.46 -5.36
N ASN A 150 16.61 -5.90 -6.47
CA ASN A 150 17.38 -6.28 -7.64
C ASN A 150 18.27 -5.10 -8.09
N GLU A 151 19.54 -5.36 -8.44
CA GLU A 151 20.52 -4.32 -8.80
C GLU A 151 20.07 -3.48 -10.00
N ASP A 152 19.46 -4.10 -11.01
CA ASP A 152 18.97 -3.39 -12.19
C ASP A 152 17.78 -2.47 -11.84
N THR A 153 16.90 -2.92 -10.95
CA THR A 153 15.80 -2.10 -10.42
C THR A 153 16.35 -0.92 -9.61
N ALA A 154 17.33 -1.15 -8.73
CA ALA A 154 17.96 -0.08 -7.95
C ALA A 154 18.64 0.95 -8.84
N ARG A 155 19.35 0.51 -9.88
CA ARG A 155 19.97 1.37 -10.89
C ARG A 155 18.94 2.16 -11.68
N GLY A 156 17.84 1.51 -12.10
CA GLY A 156 16.73 2.16 -12.80
C GLY A 156 16.10 3.28 -11.98
N VAL A 157 15.83 3.04 -10.69
CA VAL A 157 15.29 4.05 -9.75
C VAL A 157 16.28 5.23 -9.61
N ALA A 158 17.56 4.95 -9.40
CA ALA A 158 18.58 6.01 -9.28
C ALA A 158 18.68 6.88 -10.55
N HIS A 159 18.59 6.28 -11.74
CA HIS A 159 18.54 7.04 -13.00
C HIS A 159 17.25 7.87 -13.14
N PHE A 160 16.13 7.32 -12.72
CA PHE A 160 14.87 8.05 -12.75
C PHE A 160 14.87 9.26 -11.80
N GLU A 161 15.36 9.09 -10.57
CA GLU A 161 15.52 10.20 -9.61
C GLU A 161 16.47 11.29 -10.14
N LEU A 162 17.58 10.88 -10.73
CA LEU A 162 18.53 11.81 -11.31
C LEU A 162 17.92 12.59 -12.48
N ALA A 163 17.18 11.93 -13.37
CA ALA A 163 16.48 12.57 -14.48
C ALA A 163 15.42 13.57 -13.97
N THR A 164 14.63 13.19 -12.98
CA THR A 164 13.63 14.07 -12.34
C THR A 164 14.31 15.27 -11.69
N HIS A 165 15.44 15.07 -11.02
CA HIS A 165 16.20 16.16 -10.43
C HIS A 165 16.67 17.19 -11.49
N PHE A 166 17.19 16.72 -12.61
CA PHE A 166 17.62 17.61 -13.69
C PHE A 166 16.46 18.33 -14.36
N GLU A 167 15.34 17.65 -14.57
CA GLU A 167 14.13 18.28 -15.12
C GLU A 167 13.63 19.41 -14.22
N LEU A 168 13.54 19.16 -12.91
CA LEU A 168 13.13 20.18 -11.94
C LEU A 168 14.14 21.32 -11.80
N ALA A 169 15.43 21.06 -12.01
CA ALA A 169 16.49 22.07 -12.00
C ALA A 169 16.56 22.88 -13.31
N GLY A 170 15.80 22.50 -14.35
CA GLY A 170 15.80 23.17 -15.65
C GLY A 170 17.09 22.93 -16.44
N ALA A 171 17.73 21.80 -16.24
CA ALA A 171 18.99 21.41 -16.87
C ALA A 171 18.78 20.47 -18.06
#